data_a58ac51a187f62d14b7a163510ffe61e
#
_entry.id   a58ac51a187f62d14b7a163510ffe61e
#
_cell.length_a   1.000
_cell.length_b   1.000
_cell.length_c   1.000
_cell.angle_alpha   90.00
_cell.angle_beta   90.00
_cell.angle_gamma   90.00
#
_symmetry.space_group_name_H-M   'P 1'
#
loop_
_entity.id
_entity.type
_entity.pdbx_description
1 polymer ?
#
loop_
_entity_poly.entity_id
_entity_poly.type
_entity_poly.pdbx_seq_one_letter_code
_entity_poly.pdbx_strand_id
1 'polypeptide(L)'
;MPVGATACCGEHYPHTFKPLKLLPNVTRIANGIRLTRSLLSSTRVNMRRLSLLFCTIGLGSLLVPAGQPQHLPGLRAGADVIAGVLANVSDSAIASTIRGLEAFGNRSWSAPDRDSVAAWILRRYKDIGVSDVVLAPVQYGVTTQNNVVATIPGTTALGVEIIVGGHYDAVSVSPGADDNASGTAAAIEVARVLRLVDYKPRVTLRFIAFPAEEAGLVGSSDYAAKAKAAGRQIVLMQNYDMIGYRDVSLPDWKVHIIWYAGSEAEASLDSLVMRTYTKLTPVLSTLYRSQSDSYSFWSQGYKTIFNIEYTLSPYYHTARDSSTAIDFTYAAEIVKSALAVLLTTDGAMTSAPGSVEDVPSGFALEQNYPNPFNPSTTIRYELPTRSHVMLSVFNTLGQQIVVLENGEHDAGYHEVRFDGSNLASGMYFYRLQAGMYVETKKFLLTR
;
A
#
# COMPACT_ATOMS: atom_id res chain seq x y z
N MET A 1 34.69 -57.67 -2.28
CA MET A 1 35.57 -56.68 -1.65
C MET A 1 34.96 -55.33 -1.84
N PRO A 2 34.68 -54.60 -0.77
CA PRO A 2 33.95 -53.33 -0.86
C PRO A 2 34.92 -52.17 -0.79
N VAL A 3 34.57 -51.06 -1.50
CA VAL A 3 35.09 -49.70 -1.27
C VAL A 3 33.92 -48.80 -1.64
N GLY A 4 33.35 -47.97 -0.88
CA GLY A 4 33.74 -47.08 0.20
C GLY A 4 32.86 -45.87 0.06
N ALA A 5 31.82 -45.73 0.90
CA ALA A 5 30.93 -44.60 0.93
C ALA A 5 31.63 -43.40 1.61
N THR A 6 31.61 -42.26 0.95
CA THR A 6 31.93 -40.99 1.61
C THR A 6 30.65 -40.16 1.68
N ALA A 7 30.16 -40.01 2.90
CA ALA A 7 29.11 -39.09 3.29
C ALA A 7 29.63 -37.66 3.21
N CYS A 8 28.90 -36.78 2.53
CA CYS A 8 29.03 -35.34 2.70
C CYS A 8 27.85 -34.80 3.50
N CYS A 9 28.21 -34.07 4.55
CA CYS A 9 27.38 -33.51 5.58
C CYS A 9 26.28 -32.60 5.04
N GLY A 10 25.07 -32.87 5.52
CA GLY A 10 23.97 -31.89 5.47
C GLY A 10 24.17 -30.82 6.54
N GLU A 11 24.20 -29.57 6.14
CA GLU A 11 24.10 -28.46 7.07
C GLU A 11 22.64 -28.26 7.45
N HIS A 12 22.33 -28.68 8.66
CA HIS A 12 21.12 -28.31 9.37
C HIS A 12 21.23 -26.87 9.85
N TYR A 13 20.41 -25.96 9.33
CA TYR A 13 20.14 -24.70 9.99
C TYR A 13 19.05 -24.91 11.04
N PRO A 14 19.35 -24.78 12.34
CA PRO A 14 18.33 -24.83 13.37
C PRO A 14 17.77 -23.41 13.57
N HIS A 15 16.55 -23.16 13.09
CA HIS A 15 15.78 -22.01 13.53
C HIS A 15 15.20 -22.30 14.92
N THR A 16 16.00 -22.11 15.93
CA THR A 16 15.52 -21.99 17.31
C THR A 16 15.57 -20.53 17.72
N PHE A 17 14.39 -19.89 17.74
CA PHE A 17 14.22 -18.63 18.46
C PHE A 17 14.51 -18.87 19.95
N LYS A 18 15.61 -18.30 20.44
CA LYS A 18 15.84 -18.18 21.87
C LYS A 18 15.04 -16.97 22.35
N PRO A 19 14.14 -17.13 23.35
CA PRO A 19 13.56 -15.97 24.00
C PRO A 19 14.65 -15.17 24.70
N LEU A 20 14.66 -13.85 24.52
CA LEU A 20 15.53 -12.95 25.26
C LEU A 20 15.25 -13.14 26.76
N LYS A 21 16.21 -13.70 27.48
CA LYS A 21 16.19 -13.73 28.93
C LYS A 21 16.26 -12.29 29.44
N LEU A 22 15.20 -11.84 30.06
CA LEU A 22 15.22 -10.69 30.95
C LEU A 22 16.22 -10.96 32.08
N LEU A 23 17.23 -10.11 32.14
CA LEU A 23 18.15 -10.09 33.29
C LEU A 23 17.36 -9.67 34.54
N PRO A 24 17.46 -10.40 35.66
CA PRO A 24 16.92 -9.96 36.92
C PRO A 24 17.95 -9.01 37.58
N ASN A 25 17.53 -7.81 37.89
CA ASN A 25 18.00 -6.94 38.97
C ASN A 25 17.86 -5.45 38.56
N VAL A 26 16.68 -4.93 38.77
CA VAL A 26 16.52 -3.51 39.20
C VAL A 26 15.64 -3.52 40.42
N THR A 27 16.29 -3.39 41.55
CA THR A 27 15.74 -3.24 42.89
C THR A 27 14.94 -1.93 42.94
N ARG A 28 13.72 -2.01 43.44
CA ARG A 28 12.91 -0.85 43.83
C ARG A 28 13.73 0.06 44.75
N ILE A 29 13.83 1.32 44.39
CA ILE A 29 14.10 2.39 45.36
C ILE A 29 12.89 3.31 45.30
N ALA A 30 12.02 3.14 46.30
CA ALA A 30 11.12 4.19 46.69
C ALA A 30 11.92 5.16 47.55
N ASN A 31 11.86 6.46 47.27
CA ASN A 31 11.77 7.56 48.20
C ASN A 31 12.31 8.86 47.63
N GLY A 32 11.44 9.84 47.60
CA GLY A 32 11.67 11.20 48.10
C GLY A 32 12.68 12.07 47.34
N ILE A 33 12.21 12.85 46.38
CA ILE A 33 12.94 14.04 45.93
C ILE A 33 12.76 15.13 47.01
N ARG A 34 13.85 15.36 47.79
CA ARG A 34 14.01 16.55 48.63
C ARG A 34 14.59 17.68 47.78
N LEU A 35 13.82 18.75 47.68
CA LEU A 35 14.31 20.04 47.22
C LEU A 35 15.19 20.65 48.31
N THR A 36 16.45 20.85 48.02
CA THR A 36 17.36 21.71 48.80
C THR A 36 17.27 23.14 48.31
N ARG A 37 16.80 24.01 49.22
CA ARG A 37 16.96 25.47 49.15
C ARG A 37 18.42 25.84 49.42
N SER A 38 18.98 26.73 48.62
CA SER A 38 20.00 27.69 49.04
C SER A 38 20.01 28.81 47.98
N LEU A 39 19.85 29.86 48.44
CA LEU A 39 20.37 31.10 48.95
C LEU A 39 19.86 32.35 48.20
N LEU A 40 19.21 33.12 48.97
CA LEU A 40 18.80 34.52 48.80
C LEU A 40 19.99 35.43 48.43
N SER A 41 19.76 36.37 47.51
CA SER A 41 20.21 37.75 47.80
C SER A 41 19.23 38.77 47.20
N SER A 42 18.86 39.63 48.05
CA SER A 42 17.95 40.75 48.02
C SER A 42 18.24 41.81 46.95
N THR A 43 17.20 42.30 46.34
CA THR A 43 17.08 43.77 46.14
C THR A 43 15.60 44.14 46.05
N ARG A 44 15.16 44.93 47.07
CA ARG A 44 13.88 45.65 47.11
C ARG A 44 13.94 46.82 46.12
N VAL A 45 12.96 46.93 45.24
CA VAL A 45 12.58 48.22 44.66
C VAL A 45 11.08 48.41 44.75
N ASN A 46 10.76 49.61 45.19
CA ASN A 46 9.50 50.18 45.64
C ASN A 46 8.41 50.16 44.57
N MET A 47 7.20 49.85 45.03
CA MET A 47 5.93 50.21 44.38
C MET A 47 5.67 51.71 44.52
N ARG A 48 5.47 52.38 43.38
CA ARG A 48 4.48 53.50 43.31
C ARG A 48 4.06 53.71 41.84
N ARG A 49 2.81 53.42 41.57
CA ARG A 49 1.85 54.04 40.64
C ARG A 49 2.37 54.40 39.23
N LEU A 50 1.86 53.64 38.26
CA LEU A 50 1.33 54.25 37.04
C LEU A 50 0.14 53.44 36.52
N SER A 51 -0.90 54.18 36.18
CA SER A 51 -2.23 53.72 35.80
C SER A 51 -2.27 53.13 34.38
N LEU A 52 -3.13 52.14 34.21
CA LEU A 52 -3.94 51.79 33.03
C LEU A 52 -3.42 52.15 31.62
N LEU A 53 -3.00 51.10 30.90
CA LEU A 53 -3.42 50.94 29.54
C LEU A 53 -3.65 49.41 29.33
N PHE A 54 -4.92 49.04 29.24
CA PHE A 54 -5.32 47.69 28.85
C PHE A 54 -4.94 47.46 27.39
N CYS A 55 -3.86 46.73 27.16
CA CYS A 55 -3.63 46.10 25.87
C CYS A 55 -3.84 44.59 26.09
N THR A 56 -5.03 44.13 25.80
CA THR A 56 -5.40 42.72 25.78
C THR A 56 -4.65 42.04 24.64
N ILE A 57 -3.48 41.51 24.93
CA ILE A 57 -2.86 40.50 24.05
C ILE A 57 -3.54 39.18 24.41
N GLY A 58 -4.58 38.84 23.67
CA GLY A 58 -5.20 37.53 23.71
C GLY A 58 -4.15 36.48 23.32
N LEU A 59 -3.79 35.60 24.25
CA LEU A 59 -3.22 34.30 23.89
C LEU A 59 -4.30 33.55 23.13
N GLY A 60 -4.34 33.78 21.83
CA GLY A 60 -5.06 32.91 20.91
C GLY A 60 -4.34 31.59 20.88
N SER A 61 -4.86 30.60 21.57
CA SER A 61 -4.60 29.20 21.29
C SER A 61 -4.87 29.02 19.80
N LEU A 62 -3.85 28.84 18.98
CA LEU A 62 -3.98 28.33 17.62
C LEU A 62 -4.49 26.89 17.75
N LEU A 63 -5.81 26.77 17.94
CA LEU A 63 -6.51 25.58 17.51
C LEU A 63 -6.35 25.52 15.99
N VAL A 64 -5.38 24.73 15.52
CA VAL A 64 -5.39 24.27 14.14
C VAL A 64 -6.72 23.55 13.95
N PRO A 65 -7.66 24.08 13.15
CA PRO A 65 -8.87 23.34 12.87
C PRO A 65 -8.42 22.03 12.22
N ALA A 66 -8.86 20.90 12.78
CA ALA A 66 -8.77 19.61 12.08
C ALA A 66 -9.34 19.85 10.68
N GLY A 67 -8.48 19.78 9.68
CA GLY A 67 -8.86 20.03 8.31
C GLY A 67 -10.01 19.11 7.96
N GLN A 68 -11.16 19.69 7.65
CA GLN A 68 -12.22 18.93 6.98
C GLN A 68 -11.62 18.33 5.73
N PRO A 69 -11.92 17.08 5.38
CA PRO A 69 -11.46 16.47 4.15
C PRO A 69 -11.88 17.39 2.99
N GLN A 70 -10.90 17.93 2.28
CA GLN A 70 -11.17 18.76 1.13
C GLN A 70 -11.85 17.88 0.09
N HIS A 71 -13.11 18.12 -0.14
CA HIS A 71 -13.93 17.44 -1.14
C HIS A 71 -13.46 17.85 -2.53
N LEU A 72 -12.70 17.00 -3.19
CA LEU A 72 -12.45 17.11 -4.64
C LEU A 72 -13.73 16.69 -5.38
N PRO A 73 -14.34 17.54 -6.19
CA PRO A 73 -15.68 17.27 -6.81
C PRO A 73 -15.73 16.00 -7.66
N GLY A 74 -14.61 15.56 -8.26
CA GLY A 74 -14.52 14.35 -9.05
C GLY A 74 -14.42 13.04 -8.24
N LEU A 75 -14.03 13.12 -6.96
CA LEU A 75 -13.94 11.97 -6.06
C LEU A 75 -15.29 11.57 -5.44
N ARG A 76 -16.28 12.48 -5.37
CA ARG A 76 -17.58 12.17 -4.78
C ARG A 76 -18.33 11.09 -5.54
N ALA A 77 -18.43 11.20 -6.86
CA ALA A 77 -19.14 10.18 -7.66
C ALA A 77 -18.39 8.82 -7.60
N GLY A 78 -17.04 8.83 -7.60
CA GLY A 78 -16.23 7.63 -7.43
C GLY A 78 -16.30 7.05 -6.01
N ALA A 79 -16.33 7.89 -4.98
CA ALA A 79 -16.41 7.46 -3.59
C ALA A 79 -17.73 6.76 -3.26
N ASP A 80 -18.84 7.27 -3.75
CA ASP A 80 -20.17 6.67 -3.57
C ASP A 80 -20.25 5.30 -4.25
N VAL A 81 -19.64 5.14 -5.43
CA VAL A 81 -19.56 3.86 -6.14
C VAL A 81 -18.73 2.86 -5.36
N ILE A 82 -17.53 3.26 -4.89
CA ILE A 82 -16.68 2.38 -4.08
C ILE A 82 -17.43 1.96 -2.81
N ALA A 83 -18.00 2.90 -2.06
CA ALA A 83 -18.76 2.58 -0.83
C ALA A 83 -19.90 1.59 -1.10
N GLY A 84 -20.62 1.73 -2.23
CA GLY A 84 -21.66 0.80 -2.65
C GLY A 84 -21.14 -0.62 -2.94
N VAL A 85 -19.94 -0.74 -3.54
CA VAL A 85 -19.28 -2.03 -3.74
C VAL A 85 -18.85 -2.65 -2.42
N LEU A 86 -18.20 -1.86 -1.53
CA LEU A 86 -17.70 -2.32 -0.23
C LEU A 86 -18.81 -2.80 0.70
N ALA A 87 -20.03 -2.29 0.56
CA ALA A 87 -21.19 -2.74 1.34
C ALA A 87 -21.56 -4.21 1.11
N ASN A 88 -21.02 -4.86 0.05
CA ASN A 88 -21.24 -6.27 -0.25
C ASN A 88 -20.22 -7.21 0.40
N VAL A 89 -19.20 -6.68 1.10
CA VAL A 89 -18.25 -7.50 1.88
C VAL A 89 -19.00 -8.14 3.05
N SER A 90 -18.84 -9.46 3.19
CA SER A 90 -19.60 -10.27 4.14
C SER A 90 -18.68 -10.98 5.12
N ASP A 91 -18.81 -10.63 6.40
CA ASP A 91 -18.13 -11.30 7.50
C ASP A 91 -18.51 -12.80 7.59
N SER A 92 -19.75 -13.14 7.29
CA SER A 92 -20.22 -14.53 7.26
C SER A 92 -19.62 -15.34 6.11
N ALA A 93 -19.36 -14.72 4.93
CA ALA A 93 -18.69 -15.38 3.81
C ALA A 93 -17.20 -15.60 4.13
N ILE A 94 -16.55 -14.62 4.75
CA ILE A 94 -15.18 -14.74 5.27
C ILE A 94 -15.11 -15.87 6.30
N ALA A 95 -16.00 -15.87 7.29
CA ALA A 95 -16.08 -16.91 8.31
C ALA A 95 -16.29 -18.31 7.71
N SER A 96 -17.15 -18.43 6.70
CA SER A 96 -17.38 -19.70 6.00
C SER A 96 -16.11 -20.23 5.33
N THR A 97 -15.31 -19.34 4.74
CA THR A 97 -14.05 -19.71 4.08
C THR A 97 -12.99 -20.12 5.12
N ILE A 98 -12.81 -19.31 6.19
CA ILE A 98 -11.85 -19.63 7.25
C ILE A 98 -12.19 -20.99 7.90
N ARG A 99 -13.45 -21.21 8.30
CA ARG A 99 -13.88 -22.49 8.89
C ARG A 99 -13.73 -23.66 7.93
N GLY A 100 -13.94 -23.45 6.64
CA GLY A 100 -13.74 -24.45 5.62
C GLY A 100 -12.27 -24.87 5.47
N LEU A 101 -11.34 -23.94 5.60
CA LEU A 101 -9.89 -24.21 5.62
C LEU A 101 -9.46 -24.83 6.96
N GLU A 102 -9.94 -24.31 8.07
CA GLU A 102 -9.69 -24.84 9.42
C GLU A 102 -10.10 -26.31 9.54
N ALA A 103 -11.19 -26.73 8.88
CA ALA A 103 -11.70 -28.10 8.92
C ALA A 103 -10.73 -29.14 8.35
N PHE A 104 -9.73 -28.76 7.55
CA PHE A 104 -8.64 -29.64 7.13
C PHE A 104 -7.66 -29.94 8.27
N GLY A 105 -7.66 -29.13 9.35
CA GLY A 105 -6.72 -29.28 10.46
C GLY A 105 -5.29 -28.92 10.03
N ASN A 106 -4.45 -29.94 9.84
CA ASN A 106 -3.08 -29.73 9.39
C ASN A 106 -3.02 -29.42 7.89
N ARG A 107 -2.68 -28.17 7.55
CA ARG A 107 -2.50 -27.74 6.16
C ARG A 107 -1.04 -27.52 5.78
N SER A 108 -0.11 -28.09 6.56
CA SER A 108 1.32 -27.91 6.29
C SER A 108 1.72 -28.48 4.93
N TRP A 109 2.82 -28.01 4.39
CA TRP A 109 3.38 -28.47 3.11
C TRP A 109 3.62 -30.00 3.07
N SER A 110 3.80 -30.62 4.23
CA SER A 110 4.02 -32.07 4.37
C SER A 110 2.73 -32.87 4.65
N ALA A 111 1.59 -32.20 4.81
CA ALA A 111 0.32 -32.87 5.07
C ALA A 111 -0.07 -33.77 3.89
N PRO A 112 -0.64 -34.96 4.14
CA PRO A 112 -0.99 -35.91 3.07
C PRO A 112 -2.13 -35.41 2.19
N ASP A 113 -3.01 -34.56 2.71
CA ASP A 113 -4.19 -34.00 2.05
C ASP A 113 -4.02 -32.59 1.50
N ARG A 114 -2.79 -32.06 1.46
CA ARG A 114 -2.46 -30.71 0.93
C ARG A 114 -3.05 -30.45 -0.47
N ASP A 115 -3.09 -31.45 -1.34
CA ASP A 115 -3.68 -31.32 -2.67
C ASP A 115 -5.20 -31.14 -2.60
N SER A 116 -5.85 -31.71 -1.59
CA SER A 116 -7.28 -31.55 -1.32
C SER A 116 -7.59 -30.11 -0.88
N VAL A 117 -6.69 -29.48 -0.12
CA VAL A 117 -6.81 -28.06 0.27
C VAL A 117 -6.76 -27.16 -0.98
N ALA A 118 -5.77 -27.33 -1.83
CA ALA A 118 -5.66 -26.57 -3.08
C ALA A 118 -6.88 -26.77 -3.99
N ALA A 119 -7.35 -28.03 -4.12
CA ALA A 119 -8.55 -28.34 -4.88
C ALA A 119 -9.83 -27.75 -4.26
N TRP A 120 -9.90 -27.63 -2.94
CA TRP A 120 -11.02 -26.99 -2.26
C TRP A 120 -11.04 -25.49 -2.54
N ILE A 121 -9.90 -24.79 -2.46
CA ILE A 121 -9.78 -23.36 -2.77
C ILE A 121 -10.15 -23.10 -4.24
N LEU A 122 -9.68 -23.95 -5.16
CA LEU A 122 -10.06 -23.87 -6.57
C LEU A 122 -11.58 -23.95 -6.75
N ARG A 123 -12.26 -24.90 -6.06
CA ARG A 123 -13.73 -25.01 -6.11
C ARG A 123 -14.40 -23.76 -5.55
N ARG A 124 -13.91 -23.21 -4.42
CA ARG A 124 -14.45 -21.96 -3.85
C ARG A 124 -14.45 -20.81 -4.84
N TYR A 125 -13.35 -20.63 -5.59
CA TYR A 125 -13.33 -19.61 -6.65
C TYR A 125 -14.33 -19.90 -7.78
N LYS A 126 -14.48 -21.16 -8.18
CA LYS A 126 -15.48 -21.53 -9.19
C LYS A 126 -16.91 -21.31 -8.71
N ASP A 127 -17.20 -21.64 -7.47
CA ASP A 127 -18.53 -21.48 -6.85
C ASP A 127 -18.98 -20.02 -6.80
N ILE A 128 -18.04 -19.07 -6.67
CA ILE A 128 -18.32 -17.63 -6.72
C ILE A 128 -18.31 -17.07 -8.15
N GLY A 129 -18.21 -17.92 -9.17
CA GLY A 129 -18.31 -17.52 -10.58
C GLY A 129 -17.00 -17.05 -11.23
N VAL A 130 -15.82 -17.34 -10.65
CA VAL A 130 -14.53 -17.17 -11.32
C VAL A 130 -14.24 -18.45 -12.10
N SER A 131 -14.34 -18.39 -13.42
CA SER A 131 -14.19 -19.58 -14.29
C SER A 131 -12.72 -19.92 -14.58
N ASP A 132 -11.86 -18.92 -14.71
CA ASP A 132 -10.42 -19.10 -14.95
C ASP A 132 -9.70 -19.30 -13.61
N VAL A 133 -9.59 -20.56 -13.20
CA VAL A 133 -8.87 -20.95 -11.98
C VAL A 133 -7.98 -22.13 -12.29
N VAL A 134 -6.68 -21.99 -12.01
CA VAL A 134 -5.68 -23.02 -12.29
C VAL A 134 -4.89 -23.39 -11.04
N LEU A 135 -4.43 -24.64 -11.00
CA LEU A 135 -3.39 -25.10 -10.08
C LEU A 135 -2.04 -24.99 -10.78
N ALA A 136 -1.19 -24.06 -10.31
CA ALA A 136 0.13 -23.86 -10.85
C ALA A 136 1.17 -24.60 -9.97
N PRO A 137 1.77 -25.68 -10.47
CA PRO A 137 2.63 -26.55 -9.66
C PRO A 137 3.93 -25.85 -9.26
N VAL A 138 4.33 -26.07 -8.01
CA VAL A 138 5.56 -25.61 -7.39
C VAL A 138 6.27 -26.81 -6.76
N GLN A 139 7.55 -26.97 -7.05
CA GLN A 139 8.33 -28.05 -6.50
C GLN A 139 8.98 -27.63 -5.17
N TYR A 140 8.78 -28.44 -4.12
CA TYR A 140 9.47 -28.28 -2.85
C TYR A 140 10.03 -29.63 -2.37
N GLY A 141 11.37 -29.76 -2.45
CA GLY A 141 12.01 -31.06 -2.20
C GLY A 141 11.48 -32.14 -3.13
N VAL A 142 10.94 -33.19 -2.56
CA VAL A 142 10.33 -34.31 -3.29
C VAL A 142 8.80 -34.18 -3.45
N THR A 143 8.21 -33.09 -2.95
CA THR A 143 6.76 -32.86 -3.02
C THR A 143 6.43 -31.79 -4.03
N THR A 144 5.30 -31.96 -4.72
CA THR A 144 4.69 -30.89 -5.53
C THR A 144 3.64 -30.20 -4.70
N GLN A 145 3.67 -28.87 -4.71
CA GLN A 145 2.65 -28.00 -4.14
C GLN A 145 1.92 -27.27 -5.28
N ASN A 146 0.86 -26.53 -5.00
CA ASN A 146 0.14 -25.80 -6.05
C ASN A 146 -0.21 -24.39 -5.60
N ASN A 147 0.30 -23.35 -6.29
CA ASN A 147 -0.34 -22.06 -6.24
C ASN A 147 -1.73 -22.17 -6.84
N VAL A 148 -2.77 -21.73 -6.12
CA VAL A 148 -4.12 -21.64 -6.68
C VAL A 148 -4.30 -20.25 -7.23
N VAL A 149 -4.44 -20.12 -8.56
CA VAL A 149 -4.50 -18.83 -9.25
C VAL A 149 -5.87 -18.67 -9.89
N ALA A 150 -6.66 -17.74 -9.37
CA ALA A 150 -7.94 -17.34 -9.94
C ALA A 150 -7.77 -16.01 -10.69
N THR A 151 -8.35 -15.91 -11.90
CA THR A 151 -8.16 -14.77 -12.79
C THR A 151 -9.50 -14.16 -13.18
N ILE A 152 -9.61 -12.83 -13.02
CA ILE A 152 -10.63 -12.01 -13.68
C ILE A 152 -9.90 -11.19 -14.74
N PRO A 153 -10.14 -11.44 -16.04
CA PRO A 153 -9.40 -10.77 -17.10
C PRO A 153 -9.75 -9.28 -17.17
N GLY A 154 -8.75 -8.47 -17.46
CA GLY A 154 -8.91 -7.05 -17.75
C GLY A 154 -9.61 -6.79 -19.06
N THR A 155 -10.17 -5.60 -19.22
CA THR A 155 -10.92 -5.21 -20.42
C THR A 155 -10.15 -4.25 -21.32
N THR A 156 -9.19 -3.49 -20.79
CA THR A 156 -8.48 -2.43 -21.56
C THR A 156 -6.97 -2.54 -21.48
N ALA A 157 -6.40 -2.84 -20.31
CA ALA A 157 -4.96 -2.97 -20.10
C ALA A 157 -4.60 -4.45 -19.84
N LEU A 158 -4.72 -5.29 -20.85
CA LEU A 158 -4.65 -6.75 -20.77
C LEU A 158 -3.30 -7.29 -20.27
N GLY A 159 -2.21 -6.53 -20.46
CA GLY A 159 -0.86 -6.92 -20.03
C GLY A 159 -0.49 -6.49 -18.61
N VAL A 160 -1.35 -5.69 -17.97
CA VAL A 160 -1.12 -5.16 -16.61
C VAL A 160 -1.91 -5.98 -15.61
N GLU A 161 -1.34 -6.20 -14.43
CA GLU A 161 -1.92 -7.07 -13.41
C GLU A 161 -1.90 -6.45 -12.02
N ILE A 162 -2.97 -6.68 -11.26
CA ILE A 162 -3.02 -6.50 -9.81
C ILE A 162 -3.20 -7.88 -9.19
N ILE A 163 -2.43 -8.16 -8.13
CA ILE A 163 -2.52 -9.40 -7.38
C ILE A 163 -3.05 -9.13 -5.97
N VAL A 164 -3.97 -9.96 -5.51
CA VAL A 164 -4.41 -10.05 -4.12
C VAL A 164 -4.17 -11.48 -3.66
N GLY A 165 -3.46 -11.68 -2.54
CA GLY A 165 -3.12 -13.03 -2.11
C GLY A 165 -2.66 -13.14 -0.67
N GLY A 166 -2.42 -14.37 -0.28
CA GLY A 166 -1.86 -14.82 0.98
C GLY A 166 -1.70 -16.34 0.94
N HIS A 167 -0.96 -16.91 1.87
CA HIS A 167 -0.74 -18.34 1.89
C HIS A 167 -1.94 -19.12 2.44
N TYR A 168 -2.03 -20.38 2.07
CA TYR A 168 -3.11 -21.26 2.57
C TYR A 168 -2.60 -22.42 3.44
N ASP A 169 -1.29 -22.63 3.48
CA ASP A 169 -0.69 -23.58 4.42
C ASP A 169 -0.66 -23.02 5.84
N ALA A 170 -0.33 -23.84 6.79
CA ALA A 170 -0.15 -23.52 8.19
C ALA A 170 0.94 -24.43 8.76
N VAL A 171 1.54 -24.05 9.90
CA VAL A 171 2.45 -24.94 10.62
C VAL A 171 1.73 -26.21 11.06
N SER A 172 2.41 -27.34 11.12
CA SER A 172 1.79 -28.67 11.32
C SER A 172 1.00 -28.84 12.62
N VAL A 173 1.25 -28.00 13.62
CA VAL A 173 0.58 -28.05 14.94
C VAL A 173 -0.63 -27.11 15.04
N SER A 174 -0.83 -26.25 14.04
CA SER A 174 -1.89 -25.24 14.00
C SER A 174 -2.96 -25.58 12.99
N PRO A 175 -4.26 -25.39 13.30
CA PRO A 175 -5.30 -25.38 12.28
C PRO A 175 -5.25 -24.12 11.40
N GLY A 176 -4.49 -23.09 11.79
CA GLY A 176 -4.16 -21.93 10.97
C GLY A 176 -5.38 -21.08 10.55
N ALA A 177 -6.29 -20.80 11.47
CA ALA A 177 -7.47 -20.01 11.13
C ALA A 177 -7.11 -18.55 10.84
N ASP A 178 -6.22 -17.98 11.64
CA ASP A 178 -5.68 -16.66 11.43
C ASP A 178 -4.45 -16.73 10.52
N ASP A 179 -3.55 -17.65 10.79
CA ASP A 179 -2.30 -17.87 10.06
C ASP A 179 -2.38 -19.13 9.17
N ASN A 180 -2.79 -19.07 7.85
CA ASN A 180 -3.29 -17.86 7.22
C ASN A 180 -4.54 -18.19 6.37
N ALA A 181 -5.54 -18.86 6.99
CA ALA A 181 -6.83 -18.97 6.33
C ALA A 181 -7.52 -17.60 6.21
N SER A 182 -7.17 -16.63 7.08
CA SER A 182 -7.74 -15.28 7.09
C SER A 182 -7.36 -14.50 5.82
N GLY A 183 -6.09 -14.50 5.44
CA GLY A 183 -5.61 -13.84 4.21
C GLY A 183 -6.08 -14.55 2.93
N THR A 184 -6.10 -15.88 2.93
CA THR A 184 -6.73 -16.66 1.82
C THR A 184 -8.21 -16.29 1.67
N ALA A 185 -8.95 -16.15 2.79
CA ALA A 185 -10.35 -15.74 2.77
C ALA A 185 -10.54 -14.31 2.26
N ALA A 186 -9.61 -13.40 2.57
CA ALA A 186 -9.64 -12.05 2.03
C ALA A 186 -9.59 -12.04 0.51
N ALA A 187 -8.66 -12.77 -0.10
CA ALA A 187 -8.54 -12.86 -1.55
C ALA A 187 -9.82 -13.44 -2.21
N ILE A 188 -10.40 -14.48 -1.62
CA ILE A 188 -11.65 -15.10 -2.10
C ILE A 188 -12.82 -14.12 -1.97
N GLU A 189 -12.93 -13.39 -0.85
CA GLU A 189 -14.03 -12.47 -0.61
C GLU A 189 -13.97 -11.25 -1.55
N VAL A 190 -12.76 -10.70 -1.80
CA VAL A 190 -12.57 -9.63 -2.80
C VAL A 190 -13.06 -10.12 -4.18
N ALA A 191 -12.65 -11.31 -4.61
CA ALA A 191 -13.10 -11.89 -5.87
C ALA A 191 -14.62 -12.09 -5.90
N ARG A 192 -15.23 -12.58 -4.79
CA ARG A 192 -16.67 -12.78 -4.66
C ARG A 192 -17.45 -11.49 -4.85
N VAL A 193 -17.04 -10.43 -4.18
CA VAL A 193 -17.73 -9.13 -4.29
C VAL A 193 -17.64 -8.59 -5.71
N LEU A 194 -16.48 -8.64 -6.35
CA LEU A 194 -16.30 -8.19 -7.74
C LEU A 194 -17.21 -8.97 -8.72
N ARG A 195 -17.34 -10.29 -8.51
CA ARG A 195 -18.25 -11.13 -9.31
C ARG A 195 -19.71 -10.82 -9.02
N LEU A 196 -20.08 -10.59 -7.76
CA LEU A 196 -21.44 -10.27 -7.34
C LEU A 196 -21.95 -8.98 -7.99
N VAL A 197 -21.11 -7.95 -8.08
CA VAL A 197 -21.44 -6.66 -8.67
C VAL A 197 -21.16 -6.59 -10.18
N ASP A 198 -20.76 -7.71 -10.79
CA ASP A 198 -20.37 -7.82 -12.21
C ASP A 198 -19.30 -6.80 -12.62
N TYR A 199 -18.34 -6.56 -11.73
CA TYR A 199 -17.26 -5.60 -11.99
C TYR A 199 -16.43 -6.00 -13.21
N LYS A 200 -16.16 -5.05 -14.08
CA LYS A 200 -15.33 -5.24 -15.28
C LYS A 200 -14.00 -4.50 -15.09
N PRO A 201 -12.96 -5.18 -14.62
CA PRO A 201 -11.68 -4.52 -14.34
C PRO A 201 -11.02 -4.05 -15.64
N ARG A 202 -10.23 -3.00 -15.54
CA ARG A 202 -9.39 -2.49 -16.63
C ARG A 202 -8.16 -3.36 -16.82
N VAL A 203 -7.50 -3.70 -15.70
CA VAL A 203 -6.33 -4.58 -15.66
C VAL A 203 -6.74 -6.00 -15.30
N THR A 204 -5.89 -6.97 -15.57
CA THR A 204 -6.12 -8.35 -15.13
C THR A 204 -5.95 -8.46 -13.61
N LEU A 205 -6.97 -8.99 -12.94
CA LEU A 205 -6.92 -9.24 -11.50
C LEU A 205 -6.59 -10.71 -11.26
N ARG A 206 -5.62 -10.95 -10.38
CA ARG A 206 -5.27 -12.30 -9.94
C ARG A 206 -5.44 -12.44 -8.44
N PHE A 207 -6.12 -13.49 -8.04
CA PHE A 207 -6.31 -13.87 -6.66
C PHE A 207 -5.55 -15.15 -6.44
N ILE A 208 -4.54 -15.12 -5.55
CA ILE A 208 -3.59 -16.22 -5.42
C ILE A 208 -3.54 -16.71 -3.99
N ALA A 209 -3.72 -18.01 -3.80
CA ALA A 209 -3.41 -18.68 -2.55
C ALA A 209 -2.08 -19.44 -2.73
N PHE A 210 -1.09 -19.09 -1.91
CA PHE A 210 0.27 -19.63 -2.00
C PHE A 210 0.45 -20.83 -1.07
N PRO A 211 1.13 -21.90 -1.52
CA PRO A 211 1.50 -23.03 -0.68
C PRO A 211 2.87 -22.81 -0.05
N ALA A 212 3.11 -23.52 1.06
CA ALA A 212 4.43 -23.70 1.66
C ALA A 212 5.13 -22.37 1.96
N GLU A 213 4.38 -21.38 2.42
CA GLU A 213 4.89 -20.13 2.96
C GLU A 213 5.72 -20.41 4.20
N GLU A 214 5.17 -21.19 5.13
CA GLU A 214 5.75 -21.64 6.40
C GLU A 214 7.04 -22.48 6.24
N ALA A 215 7.29 -22.93 5.02
CA ALA A 215 8.53 -23.62 4.65
C ALA A 215 9.58 -22.70 4.01
N GLY A 216 9.31 -21.39 3.98
CA GLY A 216 10.19 -20.34 3.47
C GLY A 216 9.73 -19.70 2.17
N LEU A 217 8.47 -19.24 2.09
CA LEU A 217 7.90 -18.45 0.99
C LEU A 217 7.93 -19.20 -0.36
N VAL A 218 7.81 -20.53 -0.35
CA VAL A 218 8.10 -21.38 -1.53
C VAL A 218 7.18 -21.05 -2.69
N GLY A 219 5.87 -20.99 -2.45
CA GLY A 219 4.86 -20.75 -3.47
C GLY A 219 4.96 -19.38 -4.11
N SER A 220 5.06 -18.36 -3.28
CA SER A 220 5.16 -16.96 -3.73
C SER A 220 6.47 -16.66 -4.43
N SER A 221 7.60 -17.21 -3.94
CA SER A 221 8.92 -17.05 -4.57
C SER A 221 8.97 -17.64 -5.97
N ASP A 222 8.44 -18.86 -6.13
CA ASP A 222 8.35 -19.51 -7.45
C ASP A 222 7.47 -18.69 -8.40
N TYR A 223 6.30 -18.25 -7.93
CA TYR A 223 5.39 -17.47 -8.75
C TYR A 223 5.98 -16.12 -9.17
N ALA A 224 6.55 -15.36 -8.22
CA ALA A 224 7.14 -14.06 -8.49
C ALA A 224 8.34 -14.15 -9.45
N ALA A 225 9.21 -15.17 -9.29
CA ALA A 225 10.33 -15.43 -10.18
C ALA A 225 9.87 -15.78 -11.60
N LYS A 226 8.86 -16.66 -11.76
CA LYS A 226 8.26 -16.99 -13.05
C LYS A 226 7.59 -15.79 -13.71
N ALA A 227 6.89 -14.97 -12.94
CA ALA A 227 6.25 -13.74 -13.41
C ALA A 227 7.31 -12.75 -13.94
N LYS A 228 8.44 -12.58 -13.22
CA LYS A 228 9.55 -11.73 -13.63
C LYS A 228 10.20 -12.24 -14.90
N ALA A 229 10.49 -13.53 -14.97
CA ALA A 229 11.09 -14.16 -16.16
C ALA A 229 10.18 -14.04 -17.40
N ALA A 230 8.86 -14.05 -17.21
CA ALA A 230 7.88 -13.85 -18.27
C ALA A 230 7.62 -12.37 -18.62
N GLY A 231 8.31 -11.41 -17.97
CA GLY A 231 8.13 -9.98 -18.21
C GLY A 231 6.75 -9.44 -17.84
N ARG A 232 6.05 -10.09 -16.89
CA ARG A 232 4.70 -9.67 -16.50
C ARG A 232 4.73 -8.32 -15.78
N GLN A 233 3.78 -7.47 -16.10
CA GLN A 233 3.65 -6.14 -15.52
C GLN A 233 2.67 -6.17 -14.32
N ILE A 234 3.18 -6.54 -13.15
CA ILE A 234 2.42 -6.51 -11.90
C ILE A 234 2.63 -5.13 -11.28
N VAL A 235 1.57 -4.31 -11.28
CA VAL A 235 1.63 -2.93 -10.77
C VAL A 235 1.44 -2.87 -9.27
N LEU A 236 0.77 -3.87 -8.68
CA LEU A 236 0.61 -3.99 -7.23
C LEU A 236 0.35 -5.45 -6.84
N MET A 237 1.05 -5.92 -5.82
CA MET A 237 0.71 -7.13 -5.07
C MET A 237 0.27 -6.75 -3.66
N GLN A 238 -0.96 -7.07 -3.32
CA GLN A 238 -1.55 -6.89 -2.00
C GLN A 238 -1.49 -8.22 -1.26
N ASN A 239 -0.75 -8.28 -0.16
CA ASN A 239 -0.64 -9.45 0.70
C ASN A 239 -1.45 -9.27 1.97
N TYR A 240 -2.15 -10.31 2.37
CA TYR A 240 -2.94 -10.38 3.61
C TYR A 240 -2.51 -11.61 4.38
N ASP A 241 -2.09 -11.38 5.61
CA ASP A 241 -1.56 -12.44 6.45
C ASP A 241 -1.82 -12.09 7.92
N MET A 242 -2.53 -13.00 8.62
CA MET A 242 -3.01 -12.79 9.97
C MET A 242 -3.83 -11.48 10.10
N ILE A 243 -5.05 -11.51 9.62
CA ILE A 243 -5.95 -10.35 9.63
C ILE A 243 -7.20 -10.55 10.50
N GLY A 244 -7.20 -11.58 11.34
CA GLY A 244 -8.38 -12.00 12.08
C GLY A 244 -8.38 -11.63 13.55
N TYR A 245 -7.24 -11.46 14.21
CA TYR A 245 -7.19 -11.17 15.63
C TYR A 245 -7.19 -9.67 15.90
N ARG A 246 -8.14 -9.22 16.70
CA ARG A 246 -8.20 -7.86 17.19
C ARG A 246 -7.97 -7.82 18.70
N ASP A 247 -6.97 -7.10 19.14
CA ASP A 247 -6.73 -6.85 20.56
C ASP A 247 -7.82 -5.93 21.13
N VAL A 248 -8.79 -6.54 21.81
CA VAL A 248 -9.94 -5.82 22.40
C VAL A 248 -9.57 -4.90 23.57
N SER A 249 -8.33 -5.00 24.07
CA SER A 249 -7.83 -4.08 25.10
C SER A 249 -7.47 -2.70 24.52
N LEU A 250 -7.32 -2.61 23.20
CA LEU A 250 -7.05 -1.36 22.49
C LEU A 250 -8.38 -0.69 22.08
N PRO A 251 -8.52 0.63 22.30
CA PRO A 251 -9.73 1.35 21.91
C PRO A 251 -9.91 1.45 20.39
N ASP A 252 -8.80 1.49 19.66
CA ASP A 252 -8.77 1.67 18.22
C ASP A 252 -8.58 0.34 17.48
N TRP A 253 -9.20 0.21 16.31
CA TRP A 253 -9.07 -0.93 15.43
C TRP A 253 -7.81 -0.78 14.57
N LYS A 254 -6.65 -0.92 15.20
CA LYS A 254 -5.36 -0.75 14.53
C LYS A 254 -5.04 -1.92 13.62
N VAL A 255 -4.36 -1.62 12.53
CA VAL A 255 -3.82 -2.59 11.58
C VAL A 255 -2.47 -2.07 11.07
N HIS A 256 -1.50 -2.96 10.90
CA HIS A 256 -0.24 -2.61 10.25
C HIS A 256 -0.38 -2.65 8.74
N ILE A 257 0.09 -1.59 8.07
CA ILE A 257 0.42 -1.58 6.66
C ILE A 257 1.93 -1.67 6.56
N ILE A 258 2.42 -2.84 6.18
CA ILE A 258 3.85 -3.08 5.96
C ILE A 258 4.17 -2.62 4.55
N TRP A 259 5.04 -1.62 4.46
CA TRP A 259 5.44 -1.04 3.18
C TRP A 259 6.88 -1.35 2.84
N TYR A 260 7.21 -1.27 1.57
CA TYR A 260 8.52 -1.61 1.01
C TYR A 260 9.08 -0.40 0.25
N ALA A 261 10.41 -0.32 0.14
CA ALA A 261 11.04 0.71 -0.67
C ALA A 261 10.53 0.64 -2.12
N GLY A 262 10.05 1.77 -2.64
CA GLY A 262 9.40 1.88 -3.94
C GLY A 262 7.89 1.63 -3.95
N SER A 263 7.27 1.34 -2.77
CA SER A 263 5.82 1.13 -2.61
C SER A 263 5.19 2.12 -1.64
N GLU A 264 5.83 3.27 -1.42
CA GLU A 264 5.37 4.29 -0.46
C GLU A 264 4.02 4.89 -0.86
N ALA A 265 3.80 5.08 -2.17
CA ALA A 265 2.55 5.62 -2.69
C ALA A 265 1.40 4.64 -2.48
N GLU A 266 1.62 3.35 -2.71
CA GLU A 266 0.64 2.28 -2.53
C GLU A 266 0.26 2.11 -1.05
N ALA A 267 1.23 2.20 -0.14
CA ALA A 267 0.97 2.18 1.30
C ALA A 267 0.22 3.44 1.77
N SER A 268 0.52 4.59 1.18
CA SER A 268 -0.21 5.83 1.46
C SER A 268 -1.65 5.77 0.96
N LEU A 269 -1.87 5.18 -0.22
CA LEU A 269 -3.20 4.92 -0.76
C LEU A 269 -3.99 3.99 0.18
N ASP A 270 -3.39 2.87 0.62
CA ASP A 270 -4.03 1.93 1.53
C ASP A 270 -4.42 2.61 2.86
N SER A 271 -3.49 3.40 3.44
CA SER A 271 -3.79 4.21 4.62
C SER A 271 -4.94 5.20 4.40
N LEU A 272 -5.02 5.82 3.23
CA LEU A 272 -6.08 6.76 2.89
C LEU A 272 -7.44 6.06 2.77
N VAL A 273 -7.52 4.95 2.02
CA VAL A 273 -8.79 4.24 1.82
C VAL A 273 -9.27 3.60 3.12
N MET A 274 -8.37 3.08 3.97
CA MET A 274 -8.74 2.59 5.30
C MET A 274 -9.44 3.66 6.12
N ARG A 275 -8.85 4.86 6.21
CA ARG A 275 -9.45 5.99 6.94
C ARG A 275 -10.75 6.49 6.35
N THR A 276 -10.92 6.33 5.03
CA THR A 276 -12.07 6.85 4.30
C THR A 276 -13.27 5.92 4.38
N TYR A 277 -13.04 4.60 4.27
CA TYR A 277 -14.11 3.63 4.03
C TYR A 277 -14.30 2.61 5.16
N THR A 278 -13.40 2.58 6.15
CA THR A 278 -13.42 1.56 7.20
C THR A 278 -13.35 2.18 8.61
N LYS A 279 -13.50 1.34 9.62
CA LYS A 279 -13.29 1.71 11.03
C LYS A 279 -11.83 1.57 11.47
N LEU A 280 -10.95 1.17 10.55
CA LEU A 280 -9.57 0.83 10.86
C LEU A 280 -8.72 2.09 11.11
N THR A 281 -7.75 1.94 11.99
CA THR A 281 -6.68 2.92 12.23
C THR A 281 -5.37 2.36 11.67
N PRO A 282 -4.99 2.76 10.43
CA PRO A 282 -3.77 2.24 9.80
C PRO A 282 -2.52 2.75 10.51
N VAL A 283 -1.54 1.85 10.66
CA VAL A 283 -0.21 2.12 11.19
C VAL A 283 0.83 1.68 10.16
N LEU A 284 1.47 2.64 9.53
CA LEU A 284 2.56 2.35 8.59
C LEU A 284 3.74 1.75 9.33
N SER A 285 4.25 0.61 8.87
CA SER A 285 5.30 -0.14 9.54
C SER A 285 6.25 -0.79 8.55
N THR A 286 7.42 -1.18 9.06
CA THR A 286 8.43 -1.96 8.33
C THR A 286 8.72 -3.30 9.01
N LEU A 287 7.98 -3.59 10.07
CA LEU A 287 8.04 -4.88 10.75
C LEU A 287 7.62 -5.99 9.79
N TYR A 288 8.14 -7.19 10.00
CA TYR A 288 7.72 -8.40 9.25
C TYR A 288 7.94 -8.37 7.73
N ARG A 289 8.67 -7.40 7.15
CA ARG A 289 8.88 -7.25 5.70
C ARG A 289 9.33 -8.52 4.98
N SER A 290 10.15 -9.36 5.62
CA SER A 290 10.70 -10.58 5.02
C SER A 290 10.01 -11.86 5.49
N GLN A 291 8.86 -11.72 6.13
CA GLN A 291 8.19 -12.81 6.82
C GLN A 291 6.84 -13.21 6.20
N SER A 292 6.54 -12.74 4.99
CA SER A 292 5.33 -13.13 4.27
C SER A 292 5.49 -12.99 2.75
N ASP A 293 4.53 -13.47 2.00
CA ASP A 293 4.54 -13.63 0.53
C ASP A 293 4.86 -12.38 -0.26
N SER A 294 4.51 -11.19 0.25
CA SER A 294 4.82 -9.90 -0.36
C SER A 294 6.32 -9.69 -0.59
N TYR A 295 7.18 -10.23 0.30
CA TYR A 295 8.64 -10.14 0.15
C TYR A 295 9.13 -10.79 -1.14
N SER A 296 8.53 -11.91 -1.52
CA SER A 296 8.85 -12.62 -2.78
C SER A 296 8.67 -11.73 -4.00
N PHE A 297 7.60 -10.96 -4.06
CA PHE A 297 7.33 -10.05 -5.17
C PHE A 297 8.21 -8.79 -5.12
N TRP A 298 8.37 -8.19 -3.93
CA TRP A 298 9.24 -7.04 -3.77
C TRP A 298 10.68 -7.36 -4.17
N SER A 299 11.19 -8.53 -3.82
CA SER A 299 12.55 -8.97 -4.18
C SER A 299 12.75 -9.10 -5.70
N GLN A 300 11.67 -9.26 -6.47
CA GLN A 300 11.67 -9.25 -7.93
C GLN A 300 11.45 -7.85 -8.53
N GLY A 301 11.33 -6.82 -7.70
CA GLY A 301 11.15 -5.43 -8.10
C GLY A 301 9.70 -5.03 -8.38
N TYR A 302 8.73 -5.79 -7.90
CA TYR A 302 7.32 -5.41 -7.95
C TYR A 302 6.93 -4.53 -6.75
N LYS A 303 5.95 -3.66 -6.94
CA LYS A 303 5.35 -2.89 -5.84
C LYS A 303 4.44 -3.78 -5.00
N THR A 304 4.59 -3.71 -3.69
CA THR A 304 3.84 -4.55 -2.76
C THR A 304 3.43 -3.80 -1.50
N ILE A 305 2.28 -4.17 -0.95
CA ILE A 305 1.85 -3.83 0.40
C ILE A 305 1.46 -5.11 1.13
N PHE A 306 1.62 -5.10 2.45
CA PHE A 306 1.26 -6.23 3.29
C PHE A 306 0.48 -5.74 4.51
N ASN A 307 -0.72 -6.23 4.69
CA ASN A 307 -1.59 -5.92 5.81
C ASN A 307 -1.61 -7.08 6.80
N ILE A 308 -1.32 -6.76 8.06
CA ILE A 308 -1.31 -7.68 9.19
C ILE A 308 -1.93 -7.01 10.41
N GLU A 309 -2.55 -7.78 11.27
CA GLU A 309 -3.10 -7.33 12.53
C GLU A 309 -2.06 -6.56 13.37
N TYR A 310 -2.53 -5.60 14.18
CA TYR A 310 -1.63 -4.72 14.92
C TYR A 310 -0.91 -5.42 16.07
N THR A 311 -1.62 -6.23 16.82
CA THR A 311 -1.10 -7.09 17.89
C THR A 311 -1.19 -8.52 17.40
N LEU A 312 -0.07 -9.22 17.27
CA LEU A 312 -0.11 -10.62 16.85
C LEU A 312 -0.96 -11.45 17.80
N SER A 313 -1.75 -12.33 17.24
CA SER A 313 -2.58 -13.28 17.97
C SER A 313 -1.73 -14.06 18.99
N PRO A 314 -2.15 -14.17 20.27
CA PRO A 314 -1.47 -14.99 21.25
C PRO A 314 -1.56 -16.49 20.93
N TYR A 315 -2.30 -16.85 19.88
CA TYR A 315 -2.48 -18.22 19.40
C TYR A 315 -1.62 -18.54 18.18
N TYR A 316 -0.86 -17.57 17.67
CA TYR A 316 0.06 -17.73 16.54
C TYR A 316 0.91 -19.00 16.69
N HIS A 317 0.95 -19.81 15.65
CA HIS A 317 1.68 -21.09 15.59
C HIS A 317 1.32 -22.10 16.70
N THR A 318 0.06 -22.07 17.16
CA THR A 318 -0.42 -23.04 18.18
C THR A 318 -1.71 -23.76 17.73
N ALA A 319 -2.04 -24.88 18.39
CA ALA A 319 -3.30 -25.59 18.17
C ALA A 319 -4.56 -24.77 18.53
N ARG A 320 -4.40 -23.56 19.09
CA ARG A 320 -5.48 -22.65 19.46
C ARG A 320 -5.75 -21.56 18.40
N ASP A 321 -4.97 -21.51 17.35
CA ASP A 321 -5.26 -20.65 16.19
C ASP A 321 -6.46 -21.20 15.42
N SER A 322 -7.63 -20.88 15.93
CA SER A 322 -8.91 -21.39 15.45
C SER A 322 -9.91 -20.26 15.17
N SER A 323 -10.92 -20.55 14.38
CA SER A 323 -11.95 -19.57 14.02
C SER A 323 -12.72 -18.98 15.20
N THR A 324 -12.60 -19.58 16.40
CA THR A 324 -13.19 -19.04 17.64
C THR A 324 -12.43 -17.84 18.18
N ALA A 325 -11.20 -17.61 17.74
CA ALA A 325 -10.36 -16.47 18.12
C ALA A 325 -10.45 -15.30 17.12
N ILE A 326 -11.15 -15.48 15.99
CA ILE A 326 -11.26 -14.50 14.92
C ILE A 326 -12.36 -13.46 15.23
N ASP A 327 -12.03 -12.19 15.11
CA ASP A 327 -12.99 -11.09 14.97
C ASP A 327 -13.32 -10.89 13.48
N PHE A 328 -14.37 -11.57 13.01
CA PHE A 328 -14.77 -11.54 11.61
C PHE A 328 -15.16 -10.13 11.12
N THR A 329 -15.64 -9.28 12.01
CA THR A 329 -15.96 -7.90 11.65
C THR A 329 -14.67 -7.08 11.40
N TYR A 330 -13.63 -7.30 12.21
CA TYR A 330 -12.31 -6.70 12.00
C TYR A 330 -11.70 -7.19 10.68
N ALA A 331 -11.72 -8.49 10.43
CA ALA A 331 -11.27 -9.06 9.15
C ALA A 331 -12.03 -8.46 7.96
N ALA A 332 -13.35 -8.30 8.07
CA ALA A 332 -14.18 -7.72 7.00
C ALA A 332 -13.80 -6.25 6.73
N GLU A 333 -13.47 -5.46 7.74
CA GLU A 333 -12.99 -4.09 7.53
C GLU A 333 -11.64 -4.05 6.78
N ILE A 334 -10.72 -5.00 7.06
CA ILE A 334 -9.46 -5.13 6.30
C ILE A 334 -9.75 -5.54 4.85
N VAL A 335 -10.68 -6.48 4.62
CA VAL A 335 -11.10 -6.87 3.27
C VAL A 335 -11.75 -5.71 2.51
N LYS A 336 -12.51 -4.83 3.16
CA LYS A 336 -13.01 -3.59 2.54
C LYS A 336 -11.86 -2.70 2.07
N SER A 337 -10.80 -2.54 2.88
CA SER A 337 -9.62 -1.80 2.45
C SER A 337 -8.96 -2.44 1.24
N ALA A 338 -8.77 -3.76 1.26
CA ALA A 338 -8.23 -4.51 0.13
C ALA A 338 -8.96 -4.22 -1.18
N LEU A 339 -10.29 -4.29 -1.12
CA LEU A 339 -11.16 -4.03 -2.26
C LEU A 339 -11.11 -2.56 -2.69
N ALA A 340 -11.06 -1.61 -1.74
CA ALA A 340 -10.96 -0.18 -2.05
C ALA A 340 -9.63 0.18 -2.71
N VAL A 341 -8.50 -0.38 -2.24
CA VAL A 341 -7.18 -0.21 -2.88
C VAL A 341 -7.21 -0.76 -4.29
N LEU A 342 -7.76 -1.97 -4.49
CA LEU A 342 -7.87 -2.59 -5.80
C LEU A 342 -8.70 -1.73 -6.76
N LEU A 343 -9.91 -1.31 -6.36
CA LEU A 343 -10.80 -0.50 -7.19
C LEU A 343 -10.19 0.86 -7.54
N THR A 344 -9.50 1.49 -6.60
CA THR A 344 -8.83 2.78 -6.82
C THR A 344 -7.66 2.62 -7.77
N THR A 345 -6.83 1.58 -7.56
CA THR A 345 -5.67 1.30 -8.42
C THR A 345 -6.12 0.95 -9.85
N ASP A 346 -7.14 0.07 -10.02
CA ASP A 346 -7.69 -0.28 -11.33
C ASP A 346 -8.31 0.93 -12.03
N GLY A 347 -9.04 1.79 -11.29
CA GLY A 347 -9.65 3.01 -11.80
C GLY A 347 -8.63 4.07 -12.26
N ALA A 348 -7.45 4.10 -11.65
CA ALA A 348 -6.34 4.97 -12.04
C ALA A 348 -5.63 4.50 -13.32
N MET A 349 -5.77 3.22 -13.72
CA MET A 349 -5.18 2.68 -14.94
C MET A 349 -5.91 3.20 -16.17
N THR A 350 -5.46 4.32 -16.71
CA THR A 350 -5.91 4.83 -18.01
C THR A 350 -5.31 4.03 -19.15
N SER A 351 -6.04 3.87 -20.23
CA SER A 351 -5.80 2.97 -21.37
C SER A 351 -4.39 2.98 -21.95
N ALA A 352 -3.87 1.78 -22.23
CA ALA A 352 -2.71 1.37 -23.00
C ALA A 352 -1.40 1.14 -22.23
N PRO A 353 -0.76 -0.06 -22.43
CA PRO A 353 0.61 -0.31 -22.00
C PRO A 353 1.56 0.53 -22.86
N GLY A 354 2.04 1.63 -22.33
CA GLY A 354 2.96 2.55 -22.99
C GLY A 354 3.13 3.88 -22.30
N SER A 355 2.19 4.25 -21.42
CA SER A 355 2.32 5.45 -20.61
C SER A 355 1.68 5.22 -19.23
N VAL A 356 2.42 4.62 -18.30
CA VAL A 356 2.33 5.10 -16.93
C VAL A 356 3.06 6.43 -16.99
N GLU A 357 2.36 7.48 -17.34
CA GLU A 357 2.82 8.80 -16.95
C GLU A 357 2.79 8.77 -15.42
N ASP A 358 3.98 8.68 -14.84
CA ASP A 358 4.15 8.92 -13.41
C ASP A 358 3.47 10.24 -13.12
N VAL A 359 2.38 10.23 -12.36
CA VAL A 359 1.77 11.49 -11.96
C VAL A 359 2.80 12.18 -11.07
N PRO A 360 3.26 13.37 -11.43
CA PRO A 360 4.29 14.06 -10.66
C PRO A 360 3.89 14.20 -9.19
N SER A 361 4.85 14.03 -8.30
CA SER A 361 4.62 14.19 -6.85
C SER A 361 4.42 15.65 -6.43
N GLY A 362 4.67 16.60 -7.34
CA GLY A 362 4.54 18.03 -7.10
C GLY A 362 4.41 18.81 -8.42
N PHE A 363 4.00 20.09 -8.30
CA PHE A 363 4.07 21.02 -9.44
C PHE A 363 5.53 21.32 -9.74
N ALA A 364 5.91 21.30 -11.03
CA ALA A 364 7.22 21.73 -11.48
C ALA A 364 7.12 22.42 -12.84
N LEU A 365 8.02 23.38 -13.06
CA LEU A 365 8.27 23.99 -14.36
C LEU A 365 9.72 23.70 -14.72
N GLU A 366 9.96 22.97 -15.83
CA GLU A 366 11.32 22.64 -16.25
C GLU A 366 11.99 23.79 -17.02
N GLN A 367 13.32 23.72 -17.10
CA GLN A 367 14.06 24.59 -18.01
C GLN A 367 13.77 24.16 -19.44
N ASN A 368 13.38 25.11 -20.29
CA ASN A 368 13.13 24.84 -21.71
C ASN A 368 14.36 24.24 -22.40
N TYR A 369 14.14 23.35 -23.34
CA TYR A 369 15.22 22.75 -24.13
C TYR A 369 14.86 22.71 -25.62
N PRO A 370 15.81 23.13 -26.49
CA PRO A 370 17.11 23.70 -26.18
C PRO A 370 17.03 25.11 -25.56
N ASN A 371 18.06 25.52 -24.82
CA ASN A 371 18.26 26.88 -24.33
C ASN A 371 19.77 27.22 -24.26
N PRO A 372 20.34 28.13 -25.08
CA PRO A 372 19.65 28.96 -26.09
C PRO A 372 18.96 28.17 -27.20
N PHE A 373 17.99 28.81 -27.90
CA PHE A 373 17.25 28.17 -28.98
C PHE A 373 17.11 29.06 -30.24
N ASN A 374 16.86 28.41 -31.39
CA ASN A 374 16.63 29.05 -32.70
C ASN A 374 15.77 28.18 -33.60
N PRO A 375 14.60 28.60 -34.06
CA PRO A 375 13.72 29.58 -33.42
C PRO A 375 12.76 28.93 -32.43
N SER A 376 12.80 27.60 -32.24
CA SER A 376 11.84 26.86 -31.41
C SER A 376 12.48 26.14 -30.23
N THR A 377 11.72 26.02 -29.16
CA THR A 377 12.07 25.31 -27.95
C THR A 377 10.85 24.61 -27.36
N THR A 378 11.08 23.65 -26.47
CA THR A 378 10.07 22.93 -25.72
C THR A 378 10.10 23.33 -24.26
N ILE A 379 8.95 23.65 -23.70
CA ILE A 379 8.74 23.91 -22.27
C ILE A 379 7.98 22.73 -21.70
N ARG A 380 8.48 22.14 -20.62
CA ARG A 380 7.84 21.05 -19.89
C ARG A 380 7.41 21.51 -18.51
N TYR A 381 6.27 20.99 -18.06
CA TYR A 381 5.78 21.24 -16.71
C TYR A 381 5.01 20.00 -16.19
N GLU A 382 4.90 19.95 -14.87
CA GLU A 382 4.35 18.84 -14.15
C GLU A 382 3.16 19.29 -13.30
N LEU A 383 2.09 18.51 -13.32
CA LEU A 383 0.88 18.74 -12.54
C LEU A 383 0.58 17.51 -11.67
N PRO A 384 0.65 17.60 -10.34
CA PRO A 384 0.28 16.49 -9.46
C PRO A 384 -1.23 16.24 -9.40
N THR A 385 -2.02 17.25 -9.80
CA THR A 385 -3.49 17.19 -9.83
C THR A 385 -4.00 17.99 -11.00
N ARG A 386 -5.19 17.65 -11.50
CA ARG A 386 -5.89 18.47 -12.50
C ARG A 386 -5.99 19.90 -12.01
N SER A 387 -5.59 20.83 -12.84
CA SER A 387 -5.49 22.24 -12.49
C SER A 387 -5.76 23.15 -13.70
N HIS A 388 -6.30 24.33 -13.41
CA HIS A 388 -6.33 25.40 -14.42
C HIS A 388 -4.91 25.93 -14.58
N VAL A 389 -4.35 25.78 -15.79
CA VAL A 389 -3.00 26.18 -16.15
C VAL A 389 -3.04 27.45 -16.97
N MET A 390 -2.15 28.40 -16.63
CA MET A 390 -1.79 29.53 -17.47
C MET A 390 -0.27 29.55 -17.66
N LEU A 391 0.19 29.28 -18.89
CA LEU A 391 1.59 29.37 -19.28
C LEU A 391 1.77 30.56 -20.23
N SER A 392 2.57 31.54 -19.83
CA SER A 392 2.74 32.81 -20.57
C SER A 392 4.20 33.17 -20.73
N VAL A 393 4.53 33.86 -21.84
CA VAL A 393 5.86 34.40 -22.14
C VAL A 393 5.88 35.91 -21.95
N PHE A 394 6.96 36.43 -21.37
CA PHE A 394 7.17 37.82 -21.05
C PHE A 394 8.52 38.32 -21.59
N ASN A 395 8.58 39.58 -21.96
CA ASN A 395 9.86 40.26 -22.25
C ASN A 395 10.58 40.73 -20.95
N THR A 396 11.74 41.32 -21.11
CA THR A 396 12.55 41.85 -19.98
C THR A 396 11.91 43.03 -19.24
N LEU A 397 10.89 43.67 -19.81
CA LEU A 397 10.09 44.71 -19.17
C LEU A 397 8.89 44.16 -18.40
N GLY A 398 8.72 42.83 -18.37
CA GLY A 398 7.57 42.18 -17.71
C GLY A 398 6.27 42.25 -18.50
N GLN A 399 6.32 42.68 -19.76
CA GLN A 399 5.14 42.69 -20.62
C GLN A 399 4.86 41.28 -21.16
N GLN A 400 3.62 40.82 -21.08
CA GLN A 400 3.21 39.55 -21.61
C GLN A 400 3.19 39.60 -23.15
N ILE A 401 3.95 38.71 -23.77
CA ILE A 401 4.10 38.62 -25.22
C ILE A 401 3.07 37.66 -25.81
N VAL A 402 2.92 36.48 -25.17
CA VAL A 402 2.01 35.44 -25.65
C VAL A 402 1.55 34.55 -24.47
N VAL A 403 0.35 34.05 -24.55
CA VAL A 403 -0.17 32.95 -23.70
C VAL A 403 -0.06 31.68 -24.50
N LEU A 404 0.67 30.71 -23.98
CA LEU A 404 0.88 29.41 -24.63
C LEU A 404 -0.21 28.41 -24.23
N GLU A 405 -0.63 28.44 -22.95
CA GLU A 405 -1.70 27.61 -22.41
C GLU A 405 -2.61 28.44 -21.50
N ASN A 406 -3.91 28.21 -21.58
CA ASN A 406 -4.90 28.79 -20.69
C ASN A 406 -6.14 27.90 -20.64
N GLY A 407 -6.15 26.94 -19.71
CA GLY A 407 -7.24 25.97 -19.60
C GLY A 407 -7.04 24.94 -18.49
N GLU A 408 -8.03 24.03 -18.39
CA GLU A 408 -7.97 22.89 -17.51
C GLU A 408 -7.08 21.79 -18.11
N HIS A 409 -6.06 21.38 -17.36
CA HIS A 409 -5.17 20.28 -17.71
C HIS A 409 -5.26 19.18 -16.66
N ASP A 410 -5.24 17.93 -17.09
CA ASP A 410 -5.25 16.79 -16.17
C ASP A 410 -3.90 16.66 -15.46
N ALA A 411 -3.85 15.88 -14.37
CA ALA A 411 -2.60 15.54 -13.72
C ALA A 411 -1.66 14.79 -14.69
N GLY A 412 -0.35 15.07 -14.63
CA GLY A 412 0.63 14.43 -15.54
C GLY A 412 1.76 15.37 -15.95
N TYR A 413 2.57 14.87 -16.90
CA TYR A 413 3.64 15.62 -17.56
C TYR A 413 3.09 16.28 -18.83
N HIS A 414 3.38 17.55 -18.99
CA HIS A 414 2.92 18.36 -20.10
C HIS A 414 4.07 18.96 -20.87
N GLU A 415 3.90 19.08 -22.18
CA GLU A 415 4.91 19.63 -23.08
C GLU A 415 4.28 20.63 -24.03
N VAL A 416 4.86 21.83 -24.11
CA VAL A 416 4.40 22.89 -25.00
C VAL A 416 5.56 23.36 -25.87
N ARG A 417 5.37 23.31 -27.18
CA ARG A 417 6.34 23.83 -28.12
C ARG A 417 6.12 25.31 -28.33
N PHE A 418 7.19 26.08 -28.15
CA PHE A 418 7.21 27.52 -28.40
C PHE A 418 8.05 27.85 -29.63
N ASP A 419 7.49 28.64 -30.55
CA ASP A 419 8.17 29.20 -31.73
C ASP A 419 8.35 30.71 -31.56
N GLY A 420 9.61 31.13 -31.45
CA GLY A 420 10.04 32.51 -31.32
C GLY A 420 10.37 33.22 -32.65
N SER A 421 9.98 32.65 -33.82
CA SER A 421 10.34 33.20 -35.14
C SER A 421 9.96 34.69 -35.32
N ASN A 422 8.90 35.13 -34.64
CA ASN A 422 8.43 36.53 -34.72
C ASN A 422 9.00 37.44 -33.64
N LEU A 423 9.92 36.96 -32.81
CA LEU A 423 10.52 37.72 -31.73
C LEU A 423 11.96 38.08 -32.07
N ALA A 424 12.47 39.18 -31.50
CA ALA A 424 13.88 39.55 -31.60
C ALA A 424 14.76 38.61 -30.79
N SER A 425 16.03 38.42 -31.22
CA SER A 425 17.02 37.75 -30.38
C SER A 425 17.14 38.47 -29.02
N GLY A 426 17.16 37.71 -27.92
CA GLY A 426 17.23 38.31 -26.60
C GLY A 426 16.73 37.38 -25.51
N MET A 427 16.75 37.93 -24.29
CA MET A 427 16.29 37.23 -23.10
C MET A 427 14.77 37.42 -22.92
N TYR A 428 14.08 36.34 -22.59
CA TYR A 428 12.66 36.29 -22.28
C TYR A 428 12.45 35.48 -21.03
N PHE A 429 11.23 35.54 -20.46
CA PHE A 429 10.79 34.76 -19.33
C PHE A 429 9.52 34.02 -19.68
N TYR A 430 9.34 32.82 -19.14
CA TYR A 430 8.06 32.14 -19.17
C TYR A 430 7.61 31.79 -17.76
N ARG A 431 6.31 31.89 -17.52
CA ARG A 431 5.68 31.70 -16.21
C ARG A 431 4.56 30.69 -16.32
N LEU A 432 4.63 29.68 -15.48
CA LEU A 432 3.55 28.77 -15.23
C LEU A 432 2.78 29.24 -13.99
N GLN A 433 1.47 29.26 -14.09
CA GLN A 433 0.55 29.37 -12.96
C GLN A 433 -0.41 28.19 -13.02
N ALA A 434 -0.50 27.39 -11.93
CA ALA A 434 -1.39 26.26 -11.80
C ALA A 434 -1.97 26.26 -10.36
N GLY A 435 -3.21 26.72 -10.22
CA GLY A 435 -3.82 26.98 -8.92
C GLY A 435 -3.02 28.02 -8.12
N MET A 436 -2.49 27.63 -6.96
CA MET A 436 -1.63 28.50 -6.13
C MET A 436 -0.14 28.41 -6.48
N TYR A 437 0.24 27.46 -7.33
CA TYR A 437 1.63 27.34 -7.76
C TYR A 437 1.95 28.35 -8.85
N VAL A 438 3.07 29.08 -8.69
CA VAL A 438 3.60 30.03 -9.67
C VAL A 438 5.11 29.88 -9.74
N GLU A 439 5.62 29.56 -10.92
CA GLU A 439 7.07 29.52 -11.18
C GLU A 439 7.41 30.26 -12.45
N THR A 440 8.59 30.91 -12.50
CA THR A 440 9.08 31.66 -13.65
C THR A 440 10.52 31.25 -13.96
N LYS A 441 10.76 30.96 -15.24
CA LYS A 441 12.11 30.65 -15.75
C LYS A 441 12.47 31.58 -16.91
N LYS A 442 13.76 31.66 -17.22
CA LYS A 442 14.29 32.48 -18.31
C LYS A 442 14.76 31.63 -19.48
N PHE A 443 14.66 32.14 -20.69
CA PHE A 443 15.26 31.54 -21.87
C PHE A 443 15.96 32.60 -22.77
N LEU A 444 16.88 32.14 -23.62
CA LEU A 444 17.61 32.94 -24.56
C LEU A 444 17.28 32.52 -26.00
N LEU A 445 16.66 33.43 -26.76
CA LEU A 445 16.41 33.25 -28.19
C LEU A 445 17.61 33.84 -28.95
N THR A 446 18.20 33.05 -29.84
CA THR A 446 19.29 33.44 -30.74
C THR A 446 18.83 33.25 -32.17
N ARG A 447 19.26 34.12 -33.05
CA ARG A 447 19.07 33.98 -34.49
C ARG A 447 20.41 33.82 -35.17
#